data_228eb7a5b5ce389c3c2e34cec9267b38
#
_entry.id   228eb7a5b5ce389c3c2e34cec9267b38
#
_cell.length_a   1.000
_cell.length_b   1.000
_cell.length_c   1.000
_cell.angle_alpha   90.00
_cell.angle_beta   90.00
_cell.angle_gamma   90.00
#
_symmetry.space_group_name_H-M   'P 1'
#
loop_
_entity.id
_entity.type
_entity.pdbx_description
1 polymer ?
#
loop_
_entity_poly.entity_id
_entity_poly.type
_entity_poly.pdbx_seq_one_letter_code
_entity_poly.pdbx_strand_id
1 'polypeptide(L)'
;DSVGWFVRPTLVESAKPDHDVFSTEYFGPFLAVHVYDDGDFESTARGIDKVTPYALTGSVIAQDRRAIAWATEELRFAAGNFYINDKPTGAVVGQQPFGGGRASGTNDKAGSAQNLLRWTSTRSIKETFVPPTSAAYPHML
;
A
#
# COMPACT_ATOMS: atom_id res chain seq x y z
N ASP A 1 12.73 24.79 21.85
CA ASP A 1 13.31 23.43 21.80
C ASP A 1 14.83 23.46 21.85
N SER A 2 15.37 24.25 22.80
CA SER A 2 16.81 24.37 23.01
C SER A 2 17.40 23.22 23.85
N VAL A 3 16.55 22.37 24.42
CA VAL A 3 16.95 21.25 25.26
C VAL A 3 16.20 20.00 24.82
N GLY A 4 16.92 18.93 24.47
CA GLY A 4 16.37 17.65 24.01
C GLY A 4 16.24 17.53 22.50
N TRP A 5 15.62 16.42 22.06
CA TRP A 5 15.47 16.02 20.65
C TRP A 5 14.03 16.24 20.15
N PHE A 6 13.49 17.43 20.40
CA PHE A 6 12.13 17.78 20.03
C PHE A 6 12.10 18.52 18.68
N VAL A 7 11.24 18.06 17.79
CA VAL A 7 10.95 18.73 16.52
C VAL A 7 9.54 19.29 16.58
N ARG A 8 9.37 20.55 16.23
CA ARG A 8 8.04 21.19 16.16
C ARG A 8 7.25 20.62 14.99
N PRO A 9 5.92 20.44 15.14
CA PRO A 9 5.07 20.15 13.99
C PRO A 9 5.30 21.17 12.88
N THR A 10 5.61 20.66 11.69
CA THR A 10 6.01 21.47 10.54
C THR A 10 5.10 21.16 9.36
N LEU A 11 4.49 22.20 8.79
CA LEU A 11 3.72 22.15 7.56
C LEU A 11 4.53 22.82 6.45
N VAL A 12 4.67 22.12 5.33
CA VAL A 12 5.32 22.65 4.12
C VAL A 12 4.37 22.55 2.94
N GLU A 13 4.15 23.66 2.25
CA GLU A 13 3.39 23.70 1.01
C GLU A 13 4.35 23.75 -0.18
N SER A 14 4.06 22.97 -1.22
CA SER A 14 4.78 23.01 -2.49
C SER A 14 3.80 23.09 -3.66
N ALA A 15 4.03 24.07 -4.54
CA ALA A 15 3.31 24.18 -5.80
C ALA A 15 3.71 23.09 -6.81
N LYS A 16 4.86 22.41 -6.61
CA LYS A 16 5.33 21.32 -7.47
C LYS A 16 4.91 19.97 -6.89
N PRO A 17 4.04 19.20 -7.56
CA PRO A 17 3.57 17.91 -7.05
C PRO A 17 4.65 16.82 -7.03
N ASP A 18 5.74 17.00 -7.79
CA ASP A 18 6.89 16.10 -7.89
C ASP A 18 8.10 16.55 -7.05
N HIS A 19 7.91 17.51 -6.15
CA HIS A 19 8.98 17.97 -5.27
C HIS A 19 9.43 16.86 -4.31
N ASP A 20 10.73 16.77 -4.05
CA ASP A 20 11.36 15.75 -3.19
C ASP A 20 10.73 15.62 -1.79
N VAL A 21 10.09 16.70 -1.33
CA VAL A 21 9.36 16.72 -0.06
C VAL A 21 8.25 15.67 0.02
N PHE A 22 7.68 15.24 -1.13
CA PHE A 22 6.62 14.23 -1.20
C PHE A 22 7.15 12.80 -1.32
N SER A 23 8.43 12.61 -1.63
CA SER A 23 9.05 11.30 -1.77
C SER A 23 10.01 10.95 -0.63
N THR A 24 10.43 11.95 0.16
CA THR A 24 11.35 11.76 1.28
C THR A 24 10.60 11.38 2.55
N GLU A 25 10.99 10.27 3.16
CA GLU A 25 10.46 9.85 4.45
C GLU A 25 11.20 10.53 5.59
N TYR A 26 10.64 11.58 6.19
CA TYR A 26 11.28 12.35 7.28
C TYR A 26 11.16 11.70 8.66
N PHE A 27 10.21 10.81 8.84
CA PHE A 27 9.95 10.06 10.08
C PHE A 27 9.76 10.94 11.32
N GLY A 28 9.07 12.06 11.17
CA GLY A 28 8.84 13.05 12.23
C GLY A 28 7.51 13.81 12.05
N PRO A 29 7.23 14.80 12.90
CA PRO A 29 6.00 15.61 12.85
C PRO A 29 6.04 16.60 11.68
N PHE A 30 6.09 16.09 10.47
CA PHE A 30 6.24 16.83 9.22
C PHE A 30 5.10 16.48 8.26
N LEU A 31 4.44 17.47 7.70
CA LEU A 31 3.38 17.32 6.71
C LEU A 31 3.69 18.16 5.47
N ALA A 32 3.78 17.51 4.33
CA ALA A 32 3.84 18.17 3.04
C ALA A 32 2.44 18.27 2.41
N VAL A 33 2.14 19.43 1.83
CA VAL A 33 0.84 19.73 1.21
C VAL A 33 1.06 20.23 -0.21
N HIS A 34 0.26 19.75 -1.14
CA HIS A 34 0.11 20.27 -2.48
C HIS A 34 -1.34 20.64 -2.71
N VAL A 35 -1.58 21.91 -3.08
CA VAL A 35 -2.93 22.40 -3.41
C VAL A 35 -3.08 22.35 -4.93
N TYR A 36 -4.19 21.78 -5.41
CA TYR A 36 -4.51 21.65 -6.82
C TYR A 36 -5.94 22.16 -7.10
N ASP A 37 -6.21 22.51 -8.34
CA ASP A 37 -7.53 22.98 -8.76
C ASP A 37 -8.53 21.81 -8.83
N ASP A 38 -9.81 22.07 -8.58
CA ASP A 38 -10.88 21.06 -8.56
C ASP A 38 -10.93 20.21 -9.85
N GLY A 39 -10.59 20.81 -10.99
CA GLY A 39 -10.52 20.12 -12.28
C GLY A 39 -9.36 19.13 -12.42
N ASP A 40 -8.35 19.22 -11.54
CA ASP A 40 -7.11 18.46 -11.64
C ASP A 40 -7.06 17.24 -10.71
N PHE A 41 -8.19 16.85 -10.12
CA PHE A 41 -8.26 15.72 -9.20
C PHE A 41 -7.67 14.43 -9.80
N GLU A 42 -8.10 14.06 -11.01
CA GLU A 42 -7.63 12.81 -11.64
C GLU A 42 -6.14 12.86 -12.00
N SER A 43 -5.67 13.99 -12.54
CA SER A 43 -4.26 14.15 -12.90
C SER A 43 -3.35 14.13 -11.66
N THR A 44 -3.78 14.78 -10.60
CA THR A 44 -3.09 14.80 -9.31
C THR A 44 -3.05 13.41 -8.68
N ALA A 45 -4.18 12.69 -8.66
CA ALA A 45 -4.22 11.32 -8.13
C ALA A 45 -3.30 10.37 -8.89
N ARG A 46 -3.26 10.43 -10.23
CA ARG A 46 -2.29 9.66 -11.04
C ARG A 46 -0.84 10.05 -10.75
N GLY A 47 -0.59 11.30 -10.41
CA GLY A 47 0.72 11.81 -9.98
C GLY A 47 1.17 11.17 -8.66
N ILE A 48 0.28 11.08 -7.69
CA ILE A 48 0.55 10.51 -6.36
C ILE A 48 1.13 9.09 -6.46
N ASP A 49 0.61 8.26 -7.36
CA ASP A 49 1.08 6.88 -7.54
C ASP A 49 2.55 6.78 -8.00
N LYS A 50 3.10 7.86 -8.55
CA LYS A 50 4.45 7.90 -9.15
C LYS A 50 5.48 8.64 -8.31
N VAL A 51 5.04 9.47 -7.38
CA VAL A 51 5.92 10.39 -6.63
C VAL A 51 6.77 9.65 -5.59
N THR A 52 6.24 8.61 -4.96
CA THR A 52 6.91 7.92 -3.86
C THR A 52 7.14 6.44 -4.15
N PRO A 53 8.25 5.86 -3.69
CA PRO A 53 8.48 4.42 -3.78
C PRO A 53 7.66 3.62 -2.74
N TYR A 54 7.01 4.29 -1.81
CA TYR A 54 6.23 3.66 -0.73
C TYR A 54 4.76 3.42 -1.13
N ALA A 55 4.13 2.41 -0.54
CA ALA A 55 2.73 2.08 -0.74
C ALA A 55 2.13 1.47 0.54
N LEU A 56 2.23 2.18 1.66
CA LEU A 56 1.77 1.67 2.96
C LEU A 56 0.31 2.02 3.21
N THR A 57 0.00 3.29 3.39
CA THR A 57 -1.35 3.78 3.68
C THR A 57 -1.71 4.95 2.78
N GLY A 58 -2.98 5.05 2.43
CA GLY A 58 -3.52 6.18 1.69
C GLY A 58 -4.99 6.38 2.02
N SER A 59 -5.51 7.59 1.80
CA SER A 59 -6.90 7.91 2.02
C SER A 59 -7.44 8.83 0.93
N VAL A 60 -8.70 8.63 0.58
CA VAL A 60 -9.49 9.54 -0.26
C VAL A 60 -10.65 10.07 0.56
N ILE A 61 -10.73 11.39 0.66
CA ILE A 61 -11.83 12.09 1.34
C ILE A 61 -12.69 12.73 0.25
N ALA A 62 -13.90 12.21 0.05
CA ALA A 62 -14.81 12.72 -0.96
C ALA A 62 -16.27 12.34 -0.64
N GLN A 63 -17.22 13.12 -1.14
CA GLN A 63 -18.65 12.82 -1.07
C GLN A 63 -19.14 12.18 -2.37
N ASP A 64 -18.56 12.54 -3.49
CA ASP A 64 -18.94 11.97 -4.79
C ASP A 64 -18.51 10.50 -4.89
N ARG A 65 -19.50 9.62 -5.00
CA ARG A 65 -19.30 8.17 -5.13
C ARG A 65 -18.58 7.76 -6.41
N ARG A 66 -18.67 8.54 -7.49
CA ARG A 66 -17.96 8.29 -8.74
C ARG A 66 -16.46 8.60 -8.58
N ALA A 67 -16.14 9.72 -7.95
CA ALA A 67 -14.75 10.08 -7.64
C ALA A 67 -14.10 9.02 -6.73
N ILE A 68 -14.83 8.55 -5.70
CA ILE A 68 -14.34 7.47 -4.81
C ILE A 68 -14.09 6.18 -5.60
N ALA A 69 -15.04 5.75 -6.44
CA ALA A 69 -14.91 4.52 -7.23
C ALA A 69 -13.74 4.61 -8.21
N TRP A 70 -13.61 5.74 -8.90
CA TRP A 70 -12.51 6.00 -9.82
C TRP A 70 -11.16 5.98 -9.09
N ALA A 71 -11.03 6.71 -7.98
CA ALA A 71 -9.79 6.75 -7.20
C ALA A 71 -9.41 5.39 -6.61
N THR A 72 -10.41 4.60 -6.17
CA THR A 72 -10.18 3.25 -5.66
C THR A 72 -9.55 2.34 -6.72
N GLU A 73 -10.02 2.44 -7.96
CA GLU A 73 -9.46 1.65 -9.07
C GLU A 73 -8.09 2.19 -9.52
N GLU A 74 -7.96 3.49 -9.70
CA GLU A 74 -6.72 4.11 -10.16
C GLU A 74 -5.57 3.90 -9.17
N LEU A 75 -5.84 4.07 -7.87
CA LEU A 75 -4.85 4.00 -6.80
C LEU A 75 -4.73 2.62 -6.13
N ARG A 76 -5.27 1.55 -6.75
CA ARG A 76 -5.32 0.19 -6.16
C ARG A 76 -3.97 -0.36 -5.72
N PHE A 77 -2.86 0.13 -6.30
CA PHE A 77 -1.49 -0.26 -5.96
C PHE A 77 -0.70 0.82 -5.21
N ALA A 78 -1.31 1.97 -4.95
CA ALA A 78 -0.66 3.09 -4.27
C ALA A 78 -0.63 2.95 -2.74
N ALA A 79 -1.48 2.10 -2.18
CA ALA A 79 -1.53 1.85 -0.73
C ALA A 79 -1.99 0.43 -0.43
N GLY A 80 -1.29 -0.25 0.47
CA GLY A 80 -1.72 -1.54 1.00
C GLY A 80 -2.94 -1.43 1.91
N ASN A 81 -3.02 -0.35 2.70
CA ASN A 81 -4.21 0.02 3.46
C ASN A 81 -4.80 1.29 2.85
N PHE A 82 -5.91 1.13 2.15
CA PHE A 82 -6.61 2.21 1.47
C PHE A 82 -7.89 2.57 2.21
N TYR A 83 -8.02 3.81 2.60
CA TYR A 83 -9.12 4.33 3.41
C TYR A 83 -10.02 5.28 2.61
N ILE A 84 -11.30 5.24 2.88
CA ILE A 84 -12.29 6.14 2.29
C ILE A 84 -12.96 6.91 3.42
N ASN A 85 -12.86 8.23 3.40
CA ASN A 85 -13.40 9.14 4.41
C ASN A 85 -12.93 8.80 5.84
N ASP A 86 -11.72 8.25 5.94
CA ASP A 86 -11.07 7.96 7.21
C ASP A 86 -9.59 8.34 7.14
N LYS A 87 -8.93 8.43 8.28
CA LYS A 87 -7.52 8.84 8.37
C LYS A 87 -6.58 7.73 7.89
N PRO A 88 -5.56 8.06 7.10
CA PRO A 88 -4.58 7.09 6.58
C PRO A 88 -3.52 6.74 7.64
N THR A 89 -3.93 6.10 8.72
CA THR A 89 -3.03 5.70 9.81
C THR A 89 -2.81 4.20 9.81
N GLY A 90 -2.10 3.70 10.84
CA GLY A 90 -2.01 2.27 11.12
C GLY A 90 -3.37 1.64 11.38
N ALA A 91 -3.45 0.34 11.19
CA ALA A 91 -4.67 -0.43 11.39
C ALA A 91 -5.05 -0.57 12.87
N VAL A 92 -6.33 -0.67 13.13
CA VAL A 92 -6.86 -1.07 14.44
C VAL A 92 -6.92 -2.60 14.47
N VAL A 93 -6.27 -3.19 15.46
CA VAL A 93 -6.23 -4.66 15.65
C VAL A 93 -7.66 -5.22 15.72
N GLY A 94 -7.93 -6.22 14.90
CA GLY A 94 -9.25 -6.87 14.82
C GLY A 94 -10.24 -6.20 13.86
N GLN A 95 -9.92 -5.01 13.32
CA GLN A 95 -10.77 -4.34 12.31
C GLN A 95 -10.25 -4.57 10.88
N GLN A 96 -8.97 -4.30 10.65
CA GLN A 96 -8.35 -4.54 9.37
C GLN A 96 -6.91 -5.04 9.54
N PRO A 97 -6.40 -5.92 8.66
CA PRO A 97 -4.99 -6.28 8.64
C PRO A 97 -4.16 -5.11 8.08
N PHE A 98 -2.87 -5.09 8.43
CA PHE A 98 -1.97 -4.00 8.10
C PHE A 98 -0.78 -4.46 7.28
N GLY A 99 -0.48 -3.72 6.22
CA GLY A 99 0.70 -3.96 5.40
C GLY A 99 0.66 -3.14 4.11
N GLY A 100 1.83 -2.93 3.52
CA GLY A 100 1.99 -2.20 2.28
C GLY A 100 2.95 -2.90 1.32
N GLY A 101 2.85 -2.51 0.06
CA GLY A 101 3.70 -2.99 -1.02
C GLY A 101 4.85 -2.06 -1.34
N ARG A 102 5.52 -2.29 -2.46
CA ARG A 102 6.69 -1.54 -2.92
C ARG A 102 7.76 -1.45 -1.83
N ALA A 103 8.38 -0.30 -1.60
CA ALA A 103 9.36 -0.10 -0.55
C ALA A 103 8.79 -0.18 0.88
N SER A 104 7.47 -0.20 1.05
CA SER A 104 6.83 -0.34 2.36
C SER A 104 6.76 -1.78 2.87
N GLY A 105 7.09 -2.79 2.06
CA GLY A 105 7.15 -4.17 2.49
C GLY A 105 6.52 -5.17 1.52
N THR A 106 6.28 -6.38 2.01
CA THR A 106 5.78 -7.52 1.23
C THR A 106 4.25 -7.64 1.21
N ASN A 107 3.57 -6.72 1.87
CA ASN A 107 2.11 -6.68 1.97
C ASN A 107 1.48 -7.95 2.58
N ASP A 108 2.17 -8.59 3.52
CA ASP A 108 1.72 -9.85 4.14
C ASP A 108 0.53 -9.69 5.10
N LYS A 109 0.03 -8.48 5.28
CA LYS A 109 -1.17 -8.19 6.06
C LYS A 109 -1.11 -8.72 7.50
N ALA A 110 -0.23 -8.10 8.31
CA ALA A 110 -0.16 -8.38 9.74
C ALA A 110 -1.56 -8.30 10.38
N GLY A 111 -1.90 -9.28 11.19
CA GLY A 111 -3.24 -9.44 11.76
C GLY A 111 -4.22 -10.24 10.90
N SER A 112 -3.78 -10.80 9.77
CA SER A 112 -4.58 -11.70 8.93
C SER A 112 -4.03 -13.13 8.95
N ALA A 113 -4.88 -14.10 8.57
CA ALA A 113 -4.47 -15.49 8.40
C ALA A 113 -3.38 -15.66 7.32
N GLN A 114 -3.38 -14.80 6.29
CA GLN A 114 -2.37 -14.81 5.23
C GLN A 114 -0.96 -14.54 5.76
N ASN A 115 -0.83 -13.71 6.80
CA ASN A 115 0.47 -13.45 7.42
C ASN A 115 1.10 -14.74 8.00
N LEU A 116 0.29 -15.66 8.47
CA LEU A 116 0.77 -16.93 9.04
C LEU A 116 1.48 -17.82 8.01
N LEU A 117 1.17 -17.68 6.72
CA LEU A 117 1.84 -18.42 5.65
C LEU A 117 3.34 -18.12 5.58
N ARG A 118 3.78 -16.95 6.04
CA ARG A 118 5.20 -16.58 6.12
C ARG A 118 5.98 -17.42 7.14
N TRP A 119 5.30 -18.01 8.09
CA TRP A 119 5.88 -18.80 9.17
C TRP A 119 5.76 -20.30 8.92
N THR A 120 5.24 -20.71 7.75
CA THR A 120 5.05 -22.10 7.38
C THR A 120 5.89 -22.47 6.19
N SER A 121 6.32 -23.74 6.13
CA SER A 121 6.94 -24.34 4.95
C SER A 121 5.99 -25.41 4.43
N THR A 122 5.51 -25.22 3.20
CA THR A 122 4.59 -26.17 2.56
C THR A 122 5.37 -27.36 2.01
N ARG A 123 4.83 -28.57 2.18
CA ARG A 123 5.37 -29.80 1.63
C ARG A 123 4.26 -30.53 0.87
N SER A 124 4.53 -30.89 -0.39
CA SER A 124 3.65 -31.76 -1.16
C SER A 124 4.20 -33.18 -1.16
N ILE A 125 3.35 -34.16 -0.90
CA ILE A 125 3.68 -35.57 -0.99
C ILE A 125 2.76 -36.18 -2.03
N LYS A 126 3.36 -36.85 -3.03
CA LYS A 126 2.65 -37.67 -4.01
C LYS A 126 3.12 -39.10 -3.87
N GLU A 127 2.19 -40.00 -3.58
CA GLU A 127 2.45 -41.42 -3.49
C GLU A 127 1.72 -42.11 -4.65
N THR A 128 2.44 -43.03 -5.34
CA THR A 128 1.86 -43.83 -6.43
C THR A 128 1.96 -45.28 -6.02
N PHE A 129 0.80 -45.94 -5.78
CA PHE A 129 0.76 -47.34 -5.33
C PHE A 129 1.17 -48.32 -6.42
N VAL A 130 0.92 -47.97 -7.70
CA VAL A 130 1.39 -48.73 -8.85
C VAL A 130 2.41 -47.88 -9.61
N PRO A 131 3.71 -48.16 -9.49
CA PRO A 131 4.72 -47.35 -10.16
C PRO A 131 4.52 -47.36 -11.68
N PRO A 132 4.77 -46.23 -12.37
CA PRO A 132 4.67 -46.17 -13.82
C PRO A 132 5.74 -47.05 -14.46
N THR A 133 5.35 -47.82 -15.48
CA THR A 133 6.25 -48.67 -16.28
C THR A 133 6.67 -48.03 -17.60
N SER A 134 6.12 -46.84 -17.91
CA SER A 134 6.42 -46.05 -19.11
C SER A 134 6.84 -44.63 -18.72
N ALA A 135 7.76 -44.04 -19.47
CA ALA A 135 8.14 -42.65 -19.36
C ALA A 135 7.06 -41.68 -19.98
N ALA A 136 6.17 -42.22 -20.82
CA ALA A 136 5.13 -41.44 -21.46
C ALA A 136 3.95 -41.21 -20.50
N TYR A 137 3.42 -40.01 -20.50
CA TYR A 137 2.17 -39.71 -19.79
C TYR A 137 0.95 -40.24 -20.57
N PRO A 138 -0.18 -40.53 -19.90
CA PRO A 138 -1.38 -41.05 -20.57
C PRO A 138 -1.90 -40.22 -21.75
N HIS A 139 -1.72 -38.90 -21.72
CA HIS A 139 -2.10 -38.01 -22.81
C HIS A 139 -1.12 -38.01 -24.00
N MET A 140 0.01 -38.70 -23.90
CA MET A 140 1.02 -38.84 -24.95
C MET A 140 0.89 -40.19 -25.70
N LEU A 141 -0.01 -41.04 -25.26
CA LEU A 141 -0.38 -42.32 -25.85
C LEU A 141 -1.71 -42.16 -26.61
#